data_43f5866d095fbba2327341f0a23ef599
#
_entry.id   43f5866d095fbba2327341f0a23ef599
#
_cell.length_a   1.000
_cell.length_b   1.000
_cell.length_c   1.000
_cell.angle_alpha   90.00
_cell.angle_beta   90.00
_cell.angle_gamma   90.00
#
_symmetry.space_group_name_H-M   'P 1'
#
loop_
_entity.id
_entity.type
_entity.pdbx_description
1 polymer ?
#
loop_
_entity_poly.entity_id
_entity_poly.type
_entity_poly.pdbx_seq_one_letter_code
_entity_poly.pdbx_strand_id
1 'polypeptide(L)'
;MKEIKSLMVINLLCVAAMMAFLAVVGPIIRALHMQEWHAGLTVALAGVVWVVMARYWGRKSDKVGRKPILLMGVLGVGVSYLLLASYIDFALLIMPPVVLSLGMIVLARALIGVFYAAIPTVSNALIADKVVASERTNYMAKLGASSGFGMILGPAVGGYLAVYGLSTPLYAFAILPLMAAFLVYKTIPKAPKKHVEEVPHPKWSDVRLRLPMIAAFLTMYSVVTSQVCLGFFVIDKLALDPTLSAKVTGYILSLVGVCFILAQIIVSKRQGVFPQKWLLLGSTIATIGYGIVFMMTSGVMLGFGFCIAAFGMGLIFPAFQAFAANSVSEAEQGAAAGTVSSAQGLGIIIGPLASTALYGLNPIFPFVVASIAFALLGVFTLRHKACMTSSC
;
A
#
# COMPACT_ATOMS: atom_id res chain seq x y z
N MET A 1 -22.23 -15.81 5.17
CA MET A 1 -22.29 -14.78 4.08
C MET A 1 -22.35 -13.35 4.62
N LYS A 2 -23.22 -13.01 5.59
CA LYS A 2 -23.31 -11.65 6.17
C LYS A 2 -21.98 -11.19 6.80
N GLU A 3 -21.28 -12.06 7.51
CA GLU A 3 -19.99 -11.80 8.16
C GLU A 3 -18.89 -11.40 7.17
N ILE A 4 -18.82 -12.11 6.03
CA ILE A 4 -17.78 -11.84 5.00
C ILE A 4 -18.06 -10.51 4.30
N LYS A 5 -19.32 -10.16 4.05
CA LYS A 5 -19.68 -8.83 3.53
C LYS A 5 -19.27 -7.72 4.52
N SER A 6 -19.53 -7.93 5.82
CA SER A 6 -19.08 -6.99 6.86
C SER A 6 -17.56 -6.86 6.90
N LEU A 7 -16.84 -7.97 6.72
CA LEU A 7 -15.39 -7.97 6.68
C LEU A 7 -14.83 -7.14 5.51
N MET A 8 -15.49 -7.19 4.35
CA MET A 8 -15.13 -6.33 3.20
C MET A 8 -15.33 -4.84 3.51
N VAL A 9 -16.44 -4.49 4.18
CA VAL A 9 -16.70 -3.09 4.60
C VAL A 9 -15.68 -2.64 5.63
N ILE A 10 -15.40 -3.46 6.66
CA ILE A 10 -14.37 -3.18 7.68
C ILE A 10 -13.02 -2.92 7.02
N ASN A 11 -12.62 -3.78 6.08
CA ASN A 11 -11.36 -3.65 5.36
C ASN A 11 -11.31 -2.36 4.52
N LEU A 12 -12.39 -2.05 3.78
CA LEU A 12 -12.51 -0.81 3.01
C LEU A 12 -12.33 0.42 3.90
N LEU A 13 -13.05 0.50 5.02
CA LEU A 13 -12.99 1.64 5.95
C LEU A 13 -11.59 1.83 6.53
N CYS A 14 -10.94 0.72 6.92
CA CYS A 14 -9.60 0.79 7.52
C CYS A 14 -8.51 1.10 6.49
N VAL A 15 -8.62 0.57 5.26
CA VAL A 15 -7.69 0.92 4.17
C VAL A 15 -7.88 2.38 3.75
N ALA A 16 -9.11 2.86 3.64
CA ALA A 16 -9.37 4.26 3.33
C ALA A 16 -8.74 5.19 4.39
N ALA A 17 -8.91 4.87 5.68
CA ALA A 17 -8.26 5.62 6.75
C ALA A 17 -6.72 5.61 6.62
N MET A 18 -6.13 4.44 6.33
CA MET A 18 -4.67 4.31 6.18
C MET A 18 -4.13 5.13 5.00
N MET A 19 -4.87 5.17 3.88
CA MET A 19 -4.47 5.86 2.66
C MET A 19 -4.72 7.37 2.69
N ALA A 20 -5.65 7.86 3.49
CA ALA A 20 -5.94 9.29 3.61
C ALA A 20 -4.74 10.10 4.09
N PHE A 21 -3.91 9.55 4.98
CA PHE A 21 -2.69 10.18 5.47
C PHE A 21 -1.71 10.53 4.34
N LEU A 22 -1.64 9.71 3.29
CA LEU A 22 -0.70 9.90 2.19
C LEU A 22 -0.99 11.17 1.36
N ALA A 23 -2.24 11.63 1.33
CA ALA A 23 -2.60 12.89 0.69
C ALA A 23 -2.10 14.12 1.45
N VAL A 24 -1.94 14.01 2.77
CA VAL A 24 -1.63 15.15 3.66
C VAL A 24 -0.24 15.11 4.27
N VAL A 25 0.47 13.99 4.19
CA VAL A 25 1.79 13.85 4.83
C VAL A 25 2.81 14.87 4.32
N GLY A 26 2.92 15.06 3.01
CA GLY A 26 3.82 16.05 2.41
C GLY A 26 3.48 17.47 2.86
N PRO A 27 2.24 17.94 2.67
CA PRO A 27 1.76 19.22 3.19
C PRO A 27 1.98 19.44 4.68
N ILE A 28 1.71 18.44 5.54
CA ILE A 28 1.94 18.54 7.00
C ILE A 28 3.43 18.72 7.31
N ILE A 29 4.30 17.92 6.70
CA ILE A 29 5.75 17.99 6.90
C ILE A 29 6.29 19.37 6.47
N ARG A 30 5.81 19.91 5.35
CA ARG A 30 6.18 21.27 4.90
C ARG A 30 5.64 22.36 5.85
N ALA A 31 4.39 22.26 6.28
CA ALA A 31 3.78 23.22 7.22
C ALA A 31 4.49 23.26 8.58
N LEU A 32 5.07 22.13 9.03
CA LEU A 32 5.87 22.03 10.25
C LEU A 32 7.37 22.36 10.05
N HIS A 33 7.76 22.89 8.88
CA HIS A 33 9.15 23.19 8.53
C HIS A 33 10.11 21.99 8.66
N MET A 34 9.59 20.79 8.43
CA MET A 34 10.36 19.54 8.48
C MET A 34 10.90 19.18 7.09
N GLN A 35 11.95 18.37 7.05
CA GLN A 35 12.54 17.87 5.81
C GLN A 35 11.76 16.66 5.25
N GLU A 36 11.88 16.40 3.95
CA GLU A 36 11.13 15.36 3.23
C GLU A 36 11.37 13.95 3.79
N TRP A 37 12.62 13.64 4.19
CA TRP A 37 12.97 12.34 4.72
C TRP A 37 12.23 12.03 6.04
N HIS A 38 11.76 13.03 6.78
CA HIS A 38 10.92 12.84 7.95
C HIS A 38 9.58 12.17 7.56
N ALA A 39 8.99 12.54 6.41
CA ALA A 39 7.80 11.84 5.90
C ALA A 39 8.13 10.39 5.56
N GLY A 40 9.25 10.16 4.87
CA GLY A 40 9.74 8.83 4.55
C GLY A 40 9.90 7.95 5.78
N LEU A 41 10.51 8.47 6.83
CA LEU A 41 10.72 7.77 8.09
C LEU A 41 9.39 7.40 8.77
N THR A 42 8.42 8.33 8.81
CA THR A 42 7.11 8.07 9.46
C THR A 42 6.33 6.98 8.75
N VAL A 43 6.40 6.90 7.42
CA VAL A 43 5.73 5.88 6.62
C VAL A 43 6.47 4.54 6.70
N ALA A 44 7.80 4.56 6.57
CA ALA A 44 8.62 3.34 6.59
C ALA A 44 8.55 2.64 7.95
N LEU A 45 8.66 3.38 9.06
CA LEU A 45 8.63 2.78 10.39
C LEU A 45 7.26 2.16 10.70
N ALA A 46 6.17 2.80 10.28
CA ALA A 46 4.83 2.19 10.36
C ALA A 46 4.77 0.88 9.57
N GLY A 47 5.41 0.81 8.40
CA GLY A 47 5.52 -0.40 7.59
C GLY A 47 6.33 -1.50 8.26
N VAL A 48 7.49 -1.17 8.85
CA VAL A 48 8.32 -2.14 9.61
C VAL A 48 7.50 -2.73 10.76
N VAL A 49 6.88 -1.88 11.55
CA VAL A 49 6.08 -2.30 12.70
C VAL A 49 4.90 -3.17 12.25
N TRP A 50 4.23 -2.80 11.14
CA TRP A 50 3.16 -3.59 10.55
C TRP A 50 3.62 -5.01 10.19
N VAL A 51 4.75 -5.16 9.51
CA VAL A 51 5.30 -6.46 9.09
C VAL A 51 5.63 -7.34 10.32
N VAL A 52 6.29 -6.77 11.33
CA VAL A 52 6.63 -7.49 12.57
C VAL A 52 5.38 -7.91 13.33
N MET A 53 4.43 -6.99 13.49
CA MET A 53 3.22 -7.22 14.28
C MET A 53 2.20 -8.13 13.57
N ALA A 54 2.24 -8.25 12.25
CA ALA A 54 1.34 -9.16 11.51
C ALA A 54 1.49 -10.61 11.99
N ARG A 55 2.74 -11.09 12.15
CA ARG A 55 3.00 -12.45 12.69
C ARG A 55 2.53 -12.59 14.15
N TYR A 56 2.77 -11.58 14.99
CA TYR A 56 2.32 -11.57 16.37
C TYR A 56 0.79 -11.67 16.47
N TRP A 57 0.07 -10.81 15.74
CA TRP A 57 -1.39 -10.78 15.74
C TRP A 57 -2.00 -12.06 15.14
N GLY A 58 -1.37 -12.65 14.11
CA GLY A 58 -1.78 -13.93 13.56
C GLY A 58 -1.80 -14.99 14.65
N ARG A 59 -0.66 -15.25 15.29
CA ARG A 59 -0.53 -16.24 16.39
C ARG A 59 -1.45 -15.93 17.57
N LYS A 60 -1.57 -14.67 17.95
CA LYS A 60 -2.44 -14.26 19.06
C LYS A 60 -3.91 -14.48 18.73
N SER A 61 -4.33 -14.25 17.47
CA SER A 61 -5.71 -14.47 17.04
C SER A 61 -6.09 -15.95 16.98
N ASP A 62 -5.12 -16.86 16.77
CA ASP A 62 -5.32 -18.30 16.86
C ASP A 62 -5.59 -18.74 18.31
N LYS A 63 -4.91 -18.11 19.28
CA LYS A 63 -5.02 -18.45 20.71
C LYS A 63 -6.24 -17.81 21.40
N VAL A 64 -6.48 -16.52 21.16
CA VAL A 64 -7.50 -15.71 21.84
C VAL A 64 -8.83 -15.69 21.06
N GLY A 65 -8.76 -15.96 19.77
CA GLY A 65 -9.89 -15.89 18.84
C GLY A 65 -9.81 -14.68 17.91
N ARG A 66 -10.46 -14.80 16.74
CA ARG A 66 -10.39 -13.80 15.67
C ARG A 66 -11.05 -12.47 16.05
N LYS A 67 -12.26 -12.53 16.64
CA LYS A 67 -13.06 -11.34 16.97
C LYS A 67 -12.37 -10.36 17.93
N PRO A 68 -11.83 -10.79 19.09
CA PRO A 68 -11.17 -9.87 20.02
C PRO A 68 -9.97 -9.16 19.41
N ILE A 69 -9.19 -9.87 18.60
CA ILE A 69 -8.00 -9.29 17.96
C ILE A 69 -8.38 -8.31 16.85
N LEU A 70 -9.38 -8.63 16.04
CA LEU A 70 -9.89 -7.71 15.02
C LEU A 70 -10.47 -6.44 15.67
N LEU A 71 -11.23 -6.59 16.76
CA LEU A 71 -11.80 -5.46 17.50
C LEU A 71 -10.70 -4.57 18.09
N MET A 72 -9.67 -5.18 18.71
CA MET A 72 -8.51 -4.45 19.24
C MET A 72 -7.77 -3.71 18.12
N GLY A 73 -7.60 -4.35 16.95
CA GLY A 73 -6.97 -3.74 15.79
C GLY A 73 -7.70 -2.48 15.30
N VAL A 74 -9.01 -2.59 15.06
CA VAL A 74 -9.79 -1.44 14.54
C VAL A 74 -9.93 -0.31 15.56
N LEU A 75 -10.15 -0.62 16.85
CA LEU A 75 -10.18 0.39 17.93
C LEU A 75 -8.82 1.06 18.10
N GLY A 76 -7.74 0.26 18.12
CA GLY A 76 -6.38 0.77 18.25
C GLY A 76 -6.00 1.70 17.10
N VAL A 77 -6.38 1.38 15.86
CA VAL A 77 -6.18 2.27 14.69
C VAL A 77 -6.94 3.57 14.90
N GLY A 78 -8.24 3.53 15.26
CA GLY A 78 -9.06 4.71 15.44
C GLY A 78 -8.49 5.64 16.51
N VAL A 79 -8.13 5.11 17.68
CA VAL A 79 -7.53 5.88 18.78
C VAL A 79 -6.17 6.46 18.37
N SER A 80 -5.31 5.66 17.69
CA SER A 80 -4.00 6.15 17.25
C SER A 80 -4.12 7.26 16.20
N TYR A 81 -5.15 7.21 15.34
CA TYR A 81 -5.43 8.31 14.41
C TYR A 81 -5.92 9.57 15.12
N LEU A 82 -6.76 9.45 16.17
CA LEU A 82 -7.18 10.59 16.98
C LEU A 82 -5.97 11.25 17.68
N LEU A 83 -5.06 10.44 18.23
CA LEU A 83 -3.83 10.95 18.84
C LEU A 83 -2.95 11.67 17.81
N LEU A 84 -2.80 11.10 16.61
CA LEU A 84 -2.06 11.73 15.52
C LEU A 84 -2.69 13.07 15.11
N ALA A 85 -4.01 13.10 14.91
CA ALA A 85 -4.76 14.29 14.51
C ALA A 85 -4.63 15.40 15.54
N SER A 86 -4.84 15.08 16.84
CA SER A 86 -4.72 16.02 17.95
C SER A 86 -3.30 16.57 18.08
N TYR A 87 -2.29 15.70 17.89
CA TYR A 87 -0.91 16.16 17.91
C TYR A 87 -0.60 17.10 16.75
N ILE A 88 -1.06 16.80 15.53
CA ILE A 88 -0.81 17.65 14.37
C ILE A 88 -1.49 19.02 14.55
N ASP A 89 -2.72 19.05 15.05
CA ASP A 89 -3.39 20.31 15.39
C ASP A 89 -2.57 21.15 16.36
N PHE A 90 -2.12 20.54 17.46
CA PHE A 90 -1.26 21.18 18.45
C PHE A 90 0.06 21.67 17.82
N ALA A 91 0.69 20.82 17.00
CA ALA A 91 1.98 21.14 16.39
C ALA A 91 1.88 22.30 15.36
N LEU A 92 0.77 22.39 14.62
CA LEU A 92 0.53 23.50 13.68
C LEU A 92 0.24 24.83 14.38
N LEU A 93 -0.26 24.79 15.62
CA LEU A 93 -0.51 26.01 16.44
C LEU A 93 0.74 26.50 17.16
N ILE A 94 1.49 25.59 17.78
CA ILE A 94 2.59 25.92 18.72
C ILE A 94 3.96 25.90 18.04
N MET A 95 4.07 25.21 16.86
CA MET A 95 5.34 25.00 16.14
C MET A 95 6.46 24.47 17.04
N PRO A 96 6.29 23.29 17.66
CA PRO A 96 7.29 22.73 18.56
C PRO A 96 8.59 22.37 17.79
N PRO A 97 9.71 22.13 18.50
CA PRO A 97 10.95 21.72 17.85
C PRO A 97 10.77 20.51 16.94
N VAL A 98 11.43 20.50 15.78
CA VAL A 98 11.33 19.45 14.74
C VAL A 98 11.56 18.05 15.31
N VAL A 99 12.51 17.89 16.24
CA VAL A 99 12.81 16.58 16.88
C VAL A 99 11.61 16.05 17.66
N LEU A 100 10.91 16.94 18.41
CA LEU A 100 9.71 16.56 19.16
C LEU A 100 8.57 16.21 18.19
N SER A 101 8.35 17.02 17.16
CA SER A 101 7.33 16.77 16.13
C SER A 101 7.57 15.44 15.42
N LEU A 102 8.81 15.18 15.04
CA LEU A 102 9.19 13.91 14.40
C LEU A 102 8.93 12.72 15.34
N GLY A 103 9.37 12.81 16.60
CA GLY A 103 9.19 11.74 17.59
C GLY A 103 7.72 11.39 17.82
N MET A 104 6.87 12.41 17.98
CA MET A 104 5.43 12.21 18.22
C MET A 104 4.69 11.67 17.01
N ILE A 105 4.99 12.18 15.79
CA ILE A 105 4.38 11.66 14.56
C ILE A 105 4.83 10.22 14.31
N VAL A 106 6.12 9.92 14.47
CA VAL A 106 6.68 8.57 14.33
C VAL A 106 6.02 7.61 15.32
N LEU A 107 5.89 8.00 16.59
CA LEU A 107 5.25 7.18 17.63
C LEU A 107 3.78 6.88 17.27
N ALA A 108 3.01 7.90 16.91
CA ALA A 108 1.61 7.73 16.53
C ALA A 108 1.46 6.84 15.28
N ARG A 109 2.33 7.00 14.27
CA ARG A 109 2.36 6.17 13.06
C ARG A 109 2.78 4.74 13.36
N ALA A 110 3.74 4.53 14.27
CA ALA A 110 4.11 3.19 14.73
C ALA A 110 2.93 2.49 15.42
N LEU A 111 2.20 3.20 16.31
CA LEU A 111 1.00 2.66 16.94
C LEU A 111 -0.08 2.29 15.92
N ILE A 112 -0.30 3.13 14.90
CA ILE A 112 -1.18 2.78 13.78
C ILE A 112 -0.70 1.49 13.12
N GLY A 113 0.59 1.35 12.84
CA GLY A 113 1.19 0.14 12.27
C GLY A 113 0.97 -1.11 13.12
N VAL A 114 1.15 -0.99 14.45
CA VAL A 114 0.89 -2.07 15.42
C VAL A 114 -0.52 -2.61 15.26
N PHE A 115 -1.52 -1.74 15.34
CA PHE A 115 -2.92 -2.15 15.37
C PHE A 115 -3.47 -2.49 13.99
N TYR A 116 -3.05 -1.75 12.95
CA TYR A 116 -3.47 -2.02 11.58
C TYR A 116 -3.05 -3.43 11.11
N ALA A 117 -1.91 -3.93 11.57
CA ALA A 117 -1.43 -5.26 11.24
C ALA A 117 -2.43 -6.38 11.59
N ALA A 118 -3.26 -6.20 12.62
CA ALA A 118 -4.28 -7.16 13.01
C ALA A 118 -5.39 -7.29 11.95
N ILE A 119 -5.71 -6.22 11.24
CA ILE A 119 -6.90 -6.14 10.36
C ILE A 119 -6.77 -7.07 9.16
N PRO A 120 -5.79 -6.93 8.24
CA PRO A 120 -5.65 -7.82 7.09
C PRO A 120 -5.29 -9.25 7.52
N THR A 121 -4.47 -9.41 8.56
CA THR A 121 -4.06 -10.74 9.05
C THR A 121 -5.26 -11.55 9.53
N VAL A 122 -6.10 -10.97 10.39
CA VAL A 122 -7.28 -11.65 10.92
C VAL A 122 -8.37 -11.79 9.87
N SER A 123 -8.51 -10.82 8.95
CA SER A 123 -9.48 -10.88 7.87
C SER A 123 -9.21 -12.05 6.94
N ASN A 124 -7.95 -12.24 6.54
CA ASN A 124 -7.54 -13.36 5.70
C ASN A 124 -7.75 -14.70 6.43
N ALA A 125 -7.41 -14.76 7.72
CA ALA A 125 -7.61 -15.96 8.53
C ALA A 125 -9.11 -16.30 8.69
N LEU A 126 -10.00 -15.31 8.88
CA LEU A 126 -11.44 -15.54 8.95
C LEU A 126 -12.01 -16.10 7.64
N ILE A 127 -11.54 -15.62 6.49
CA ILE A 127 -11.92 -16.19 5.19
C ILE A 127 -11.44 -17.64 5.09
N ALA A 128 -10.18 -17.90 5.44
CA ALA A 128 -9.64 -19.27 5.43
C ALA A 128 -10.38 -20.24 6.36
N ASP A 129 -10.86 -19.73 7.52
CA ASP A 129 -11.58 -20.55 8.51
C ASP A 129 -13.03 -20.87 8.09
N LYS A 130 -13.69 -19.96 7.34
CA LYS A 130 -15.14 -20.04 7.06
C LYS A 130 -15.51 -20.43 5.65
N VAL A 131 -14.58 -20.26 4.70
CA VAL A 131 -14.83 -20.50 3.28
C VAL A 131 -14.17 -21.80 2.84
N VAL A 132 -14.92 -22.64 2.12
CA VAL A 132 -14.40 -23.86 1.52
C VAL A 132 -13.25 -23.56 0.56
N ALA A 133 -12.30 -24.48 0.44
CA ALA A 133 -11.07 -24.26 -0.30
C ALA A 133 -11.29 -23.78 -1.75
N SER A 134 -12.29 -24.36 -2.44
CA SER A 134 -12.64 -23.99 -3.82
C SER A 134 -13.11 -22.55 -4.02
N GLU A 135 -13.68 -21.93 -2.99
CA GLU A 135 -14.20 -20.55 -3.07
C GLU A 135 -13.27 -19.50 -2.43
N ARG A 136 -12.24 -19.92 -1.69
CA ARG A 136 -11.32 -19.01 -0.96
C ARG A 136 -10.74 -17.94 -1.86
N THR A 137 -10.27 -18.31 -3.04
CA THR A 137 -9.67 -17.38 -4.02
C THR A 137 -10.66 -16.27 -4.41
N ASN A 138 -11.93 -16.60 -4.63
CA ASN A 138 -12.97 -15.61 -4.97
C ASN A 138 -13.21 -14.63 -3.82
N TYR A 139 -13.28 -15.12 -2.57
CA TYR A 139 -13.51 -14.24 -1.41
C TYR A 139 -12.27 -13.40 -1.06
N MET A 140 -11.06 -13.92 -1.26
CA MET A 140 -9.81 -13.13 -1.14
C MET A 140 -9.75 -12.04 -2.21
N ALA A 141 -10.16 -12.33 -3.45
CA ALA A 141 -10.25 -11.32 -4.50
C ALA A 141 -11.27 -10.21 -4.17
N LYS A 142 -12.43 -10.55 -3.59
CA LYS A 142 -13.41 -9.57 -3.12
C LYS A 142 -12.88 -8.72 -1.96
N LEU A 143 -12.10 -9.30 -1.04
CA LEU A 143 -11.42 -8.54 0.02
C LEU A 143 -10.37 -7.59 -0.58
N GLY A 144 -9.60 -8.06 -1.55
CA GLY A 144 -8.65 -7.24 -2.30
C GLY A 144 -9.32 -6.07 -3.04
N ALA A 145 -10.48 -6.32 -3.68
CA ALA A 145 -11.28 -5.26 -4.32
C ALA A 145 -11.73 -4.21 -3.30
N SER A 146 -12.16 -4.62 -2.10
CA SER A 146 -12.54 -3.66 -1.04
C SER A 146 -11.35 -2.82 -0.59
N SER A 147 -10.15 -3.38 -0.53
CA SER A 147 -8.91 -2.63 -0.29
C SER A 147 -8.66 -1.60 -1.41
N GLY A 148 -8.83 -2.02 -2.66
CA GLY A 148 -8.67 -1.14 -3.82
C GLY A 148 -9.60 0.08 -3.77
N PHE A 149 -10.86 -0.11 -3.42
CA PHE A 149 -11.79 1.01 -3.22
C PHE A 149 -11.33 1.93 -2.08
N GLY A 150 -10.82 1.37 -0.96
CA GLY A 150 -10.25 2.15 0.13
C GLY A 150 -9.03 2.97 -0.31
N MET A 151 -8.17 2.41 -1.17
CA MET A 151 -7.01 3.09 -1.74
C MET A 151 -7.39 4.29 -2.62
N ILE A 152 -8.54 4.26 -3.28
CA ILE A 152 -9.05 5.39 -4.09
C ILE A 152 -9.72 6.43 -3.20
N LEU A 153 -10.65 5.98 -2.35
CA LEU A 153 -11.48 6.88 -1.54
C LEU A 153 -10.67 7.61 -0.46
N GLY A 154 -9.67 6.94 0.13
CA GLY A 154 -8.85 7.53 1.18
C GLY A 154 -8.20 8.84 0.76
N PRO A 155 -7.34 8.85 -0.26
CA PRO A 155 -6.69 10.08 -0.72
C PRO A 155 -7.66 11.10 -1.30
N ALA A 156 -8.72 10.67 -2.02
CA ALA A 156 -9.72 11.58 -2.59
C ALA A 156 -10.41 12.42 -1.51
N VAL A 157 -11.01 11.73 -0.54
CA VAL A 157 -11.74 12.38 0.55
C VAL A 157 -10.76 13.07 1.50
N GLY A 158 -9.59 12.46 1.78
CA GLY A 158 -8.55 13.04 2.60
C GLY A 158 -8.03 14.37 2.05
N GLY A 159 -7.68 14.40 0.76
CA GLY A 159 -7.24 15.63 0.10
C GLY A 159 -8.34 16.70 0.02
N TYR A 160 -9.59 16.30 -0.23
CA TYR A 160 -10.72 17.23 -0.20
C TYR A 160 -10.93 17.86 1.19
N LEU A 161 -10.93 17.06 2.23
CA LEU A 161 -11.10 17.54 3.60
C LEU A 161 -9.93 18.42 4.10
N ALA A 162 -8.74 18.27 3.52
CA ALA A 162 -7.56 19.06 3.88
C ALA A 162 -7.75 20.57 3.62
N VAL A 163 -8.71 20.95 2.77
CA VAL A 163 -9.05 22.37 2.52
C VAL A 163 -9.60 23.05 3.78
N TYR A 164 -10.21 22.27 4.69
CA TYR A 164 -10.73 22.77 5.97
C TYR A 164 -9.68 22.74 7.08
N GLY A 165 -8.48 22.24 6.81
CA GLY A 165 -7.35 22.12 7.73
C GLY A 165 -6.60 20.81 7.50
N LEU A 166 -5.27 20.81 7.65
CA LEU A 166 -4.43 19.63 7.39
C LEU A 166 -4.68 18.47 8.37
N SER A 167 -5.18 18.75 9.59
CA SER A 167 -5.59 17.73 10.58
C SER A 167 -7.01 17.20 10.35
N THR A 168 -7.88 17.96 9.68
CA THR A 168 -9.30 17.60 9.48
C THR A 168 -9.49 16.22 8.86
N PRO A 169 -8.73 15.81 7.80
CA PRO A 169 -8.82 14.47 7.27
C PRO A 169 -8.52 13.39 8.31
N LEU A 170 -7.56 13.64 9.19
CA LEU A 170 -7.13 12.65 10.17
C LEU A 170 -8.22 12.40 11.22
N TYR A 171 -8.92 13.44 11.67
CA TYR A 171 -10.09 13.29 12.53
C TYR A 171 -11.23 12.55 11.84
N ALA A 172 -11.57 12.94 10.61
CA ALA A 172 -12.62 12.31 9.84
C ALA A 172 -12.34 10.81 9.62
N PHE A 173 -11.10 10.50 9.26
CA PHE A 173 -10.70 9.11 9.01
C PHE A 173 -10.44 8.29 10.29
N ALA A 174 -10.27 8.91 11.45
CA ALA A 174 -10.29 8.21 12.74
C ALA A 174 -11.66 7.61 13.05
N ILE A 175 -12.74 8.25 12.59
CA ILE A 175 -14.11 7.77 12.79
C ILE A 175 -14.36 6.45 12.06
N LEU A 176 -13.75 6.23 10.88
CA LEU A 176 -14.01 5.04 10.07
C LEU A 176 -13.61 3.72 10.75
N PRO A 177 -12.40 3.57 11.36
CA PRO A 177 -12.08 2.39 12.15
C PRO A 177 -12.97 2.23 13.38
N LEU A 178 -13.43 3.32 14.01
CA LEU A 178 -14.37 3.26 15.14
C LEU A 178 -15.74 2.74 14.69
N MET A 179 -16.23 3.17 13.51
CA MET A 179 -17.42 2.58 12.88
C MET A 179 -17.20 1.11 12.53
N ALA A 180 -16.01 0.76 12.02
CA ALA A 180 -15.64 -0.62 11.76
C ALA A 180 -15.66 -1.47 13.05
N ALA A 181 -15.26 -0.91 14.20
CA ALA A 181 -15.34 -1.61 15.49
C ALA A 181 -16.77 -2.00 15.86
N PHE A 182 -17.73 -1.11 15.62
CA PHE A 182 -19.15 -1.41 15.82
C PHE A 182 -19.63 -2.56 14.90
N LEU A 183 -19.21 -2.55 13.64
CA LEU A 183 -19.50 -3.64 12.69
C LEU A 183 -18.87 -4.95 13.17
N VAL A 184 -17.60 -4.95 13.60
CA VAL A 184 -16.94 -6.15 14.15
C VAL A 184 -17.72 -6.69 15.35
N TYR A 185 -18.09 -5.80 16.27
CA TYR A 185 -18.85 -6.20 17.47
C TYR A 185 -20.17 -6.89 17.12
N LYS A 186 -20.95 -6.32 16.18
CA LYS A 186 -22.26 -6.84 15.81
C LYS A 186 -22.25 -8.06 14.88
N THR A 187 -21.25 -8.16 13.99
CA THR A 187 -21.35 -9.11 12.86
C THR A 187 -20.36 -10.26 12.92
N ILE A 188 -19.22 -10.10 13.60
CA ILE A 188 -18.22 -11.17 13.68
C ILE A 188 -18.49 -12.02 14.92
N PRO A 189 -18.79 -13.33 14.78
CA PRO A 189 -19.04 -14.21 15.91
C PRO A 189 -17.74 -14.54 16.65
N LYS A 190 -17.87 -14.95 17.88
CA LYS A 190 -16.77 -15.61 18.62
C LYS A 190 -16.57 -17.00 17.98
N ALA A 191 -15.47 -17.17 17.25
CA ALA A 191 -15.11 -18.44 16.65
C ALA A 191 -14.23 -19.28 17.59
N PRO A 192 -14.35 -20.63 17.57
CA PRO A 192 -13.49 -21.51 18.36
C PRO A 192 -12.04 -21.44 17.86
N LYS A 193 -11.10 -21.76 18.75
CA LYS A 193 -9.66 -21.84 18.50
C LYS A 193 -9.35 -22.94 17.49
N LYS A 194 -8.51 -22.67 16.50
CA LYS A 194 -8.00 -23.68 15.56
C LYS A 194 -6.49 -23.78 15.69
N HIS A 195 -5.98 -24.99 15.75
CA HIS A 195 -4.55 -25.26 15.55
C HIS A 195 -4.24 -25.20 14.05
N VAL A 196 -3.25 -24.41 13.67
CA VAL A 196 -2.72 -24.34 12.30
C VAL A 196 -1.34 -24.99 12.34
N GLU A 197 -1.13 -26.03 11.54
CA GLU A 197 0.19 -26.62 11.29
C GLU A 197 1.07 -25.63 10.52
N GLU A 198 2.35 -25.51 10.94
CA GLU A 198 3.33 -24.67 10.23
C GLU A 198 3.75 -25.37 8.93
N VAL A 199 3.52 -24.73 7.79
CA VAL A 199 3.96 -25.19 6.46
C VAL A 199 5.37 -24.67 6.21
N PRO A 200 6.31 -25.49 5.67
CA PRO A 200 7.66 -25.04 5.33
C PRO A 200 7.65 -23.91 4.31
N HIS A 201 8.46 -22.87 4.53
CA HIS A 201 8.58 -21.73 3.61
C HIS A 201 9.75 -21.93 2.63
N PRO A 202 9.60 -21.65 1.31
CA PRO A 202 10.70 -21.65 0.37
C PRO A 202 11.76 -20.63 0.79
N LYS A 203 13.00 -20.94 0.45
CA LYS A 203 14.14 -20.05 0.76
C LYS A 203 14.07 -18.80 -0.14
N TRP A 204 14.44 -17.64 0.40
CA TRP A 204 14.57 -16.37 -0.34
C TRP A 204 15.52 -16.46 -1.56
N SER A 205 16.42 -17.43 -1.58
CA SER A 205 17.37 -17.68 -2.65
C SER A 205 16.86 -18.51 -3.81
N ASP A 206 15.58 -18.89 -3.82
CA ASP A 206 15.01 -19.71 -4.89
C ASP A 206 15.04 -18.94 -6.23
N VAL A 207 15.80 -19.48 -7.18
CA VAL A 207 16.01 -18.88 -8.51
C VAL A 207 14.69 -18.74 -9.29
N ARG A 208 13.75 -19.68 -9.09
CA ARG A 208 12.44 -19.68 -9.73
C ARG A 208 11.61 -18.44 -9.37
N LEU A 209 11.81 -17.89 -8.16
CA LEU A 209 11.07 -16.77 -7.62
C LEU A 209 11.78 -15.40 -7.80
N ARG A 210 13.00 -15.35 -8.32
CA ARG A 210 13.77 -14.10 -8.45
C ARG A 210 13.04 -13.02 -9.26
N LEU A 211 12.53 -13.36 -10.46
CA LEU A 211 11.83 -12.39 -11.29
C LEU A 211 10.55 -11.87 -10.64
N PRO A 212 9.62 -12.71 -10.13
CA PRO A 212 8.43 -12.21 -9.46
C PRO A 212 8.74 -11.45 -8.16
N MET A 213 9.78 -11.79 -7.41
CA MET A 213 10.21 -11.04 -6.22
C MET A 213 10.73 -9.64 -6.58
N ILE A 214 11.57 -9.53 -7.62
CA ILE A 214 12.07 -8.23 -8.10
C ILE A 214 10.89 -7.37 -8.59
N ALA A 215 9.98 -7.94 -9.39
CA ALA A 215 8.80 -7.23 -9.87
C ALA A 215 7.90 -6.76 -8.72
N ALA A 216 7.69 -7.60 -7.72
CA ALA A 216 6.91 -7.29 -6.53
C ALA A 216 7.54 -6.17 -5.69
N PHE A 217 8.85 -6.25 -5.45
CA PHE A 217 9.61 -5.21 -4.74
C PHE A 217 9.54 -3.86 -5.47
N LEU A 218 9.88 -3.84 -6.77
CA LEU A 218 9.90 -2.59 -7.56
C LEU A 218 8.51 -1.97 -7.69
N THR A 219 7.48 -2.78 -7.84
CA THR A 219 6.10 -2.28 -7.90
C THR A 219 5.70 -1.60 -6.59
N MET A 220 5.92 -2.24 -5.44
CA MET A 220 5.59 -1.64 -4.15
C MET A 220 6.48 -0.45 -3.79
N TYR A 221 7.77 -0.52 -4.07
CA TYR A 221 8.69 0.61 -3.95
C TYR A 221 8.14 1.83 -4.71
N SER A 222 7.76 1.65 -5.97
CA SER A 222 7.30 2.75 -6.84
C SER A 222 5.91 3.26 -6.49
N VAL A 223 5.00 2.38 -6.06
CA VAL A 223 3.67 2.78 -5.54
C VAL A 223 3.83 3.71 -4.34
N VAL A 224 4.63 3.31 -3.35
CA VAL A 224 4.81 4.11 -2.14
C VAL A 224 5.64 5.37 -2.40
N THR A 225 6.65 5.30 -3.28
CA THR A 225 7.39 6.47 -3.77
C THR A 225 6.43 7.52 -4.35
N SER A 226 5.53 7.11 -5.24
CA SER A 226 4.53 8.02 -5.83
C SER A 226 3.62 8.62 -4.76
N GLN A 227 3.16 7.80 -3.82
CA GLN A 227 2.24 8.23 -2.76
C GLN A 227 2.88 9.25 -1.81
N VAL A 228 4.15 9.09 -1.44
CA VAL A 228 4.84 9.96 -0.48
C VAL A 228 5.42 11.20 -1.15
N CYS A 229 6.08 11.04 -2.30
CA CYS A 229 6.76 12.16 -2.97
C CYS A 229 5.82 13.08 -3.75
N LEU A 230 4.63 12.60 -4.18
CA LEU A 230 3.69 13.41 -4.95
C LEU A 230 3.26 14.68 -4.22
N GLY A 231 2.98 14.59 -2.90
CA GLY A 231 2.57 15.76 -2.10
C GLY A 231 3.63 16.86 -2.08
N PHE A 232 4.88 16.51 -1.91
CA PHE A 232 6.01 17.45 -1.98
C PHE A 232 6.16 18.02 -3.41
N PHE A 233 6.05 17.14 -4.41
CA PHE A 233 6.22 17.52 -5.81
C PHE A 233 5.15 18.51 -6.29
N VAL A 234 3.91 18.35 -5.82
CA VAL A 234 2.81 19.29 -6.08
C VAL A 234 3.11 20.66 -5.46
N ILE A 235 3.59 20.72 -4.21
CA ILE A 235 3.97 21.95 -3.54
C ILE A 235 5.10 22.65 -4.31
N ASP A 236 6.20 21.94 -4.55
CA ASP A 236 7.44 22.52 -5.06
C ASP A 236 7.35 22.92 -6.55
N LYS A 237 6.56 22.19 -7.35
CA LYS A 237 6.46 22.43 -8.80
C LYS A 237 5.26 23.28 -9.21
N LEU A 238 4.16 23.21 -8.45
CA LEU A 238 2.97 24.03 -8.76
C LEU A 238 2.87 25.27 -7.86
N ALA A 239 3.79 25.45 -6.91
CA ALA A 239 3.85 26.57 -5.97
C ALA A 239 2.51 26.84 -5.24
N LEU A 240 1.80 25.76 -4.87
CA LEU A 240 0.52 25.82 -4.18
C LEU A 240 0.72 25.87 -2.67
N ASP A 241 -0.22 26.47 -1.96
CA ASP A 241 -0.26 26.40 -0.51
C ASP A 241 -0.48 24.94 -0.02
N PRO A 242 -0.13 24.61 1.24
CA PRO A 242 -0.21 23.24 1.74
C PRO A 242 -1.60 22.62 1.65
N THR A 243 -2.67 23.38 1.86
CA THR A 243 -4.05 22.85 1.87
C THR A 243 -4.54 22.53 0.45
N LEU A 244 -4.28 23.42 -0.50
CA LEU A 244 -4.59 23.21 -1.91
C LEU A 244 -3.73 22.08 -2.51
N SER A 245 -2.46 22.02 -2.12
CA SER A 245 -1.56 20.92 -2.50
C SER A 245 -2.05 19.57 -2.02
N ALA A 246 -2.57 19.45 -0.80
CA ALA A 246 -3.17 18.24 -0.29
C ALA A 246 -4.40 17.82 -1.11
N LYS A 247 -5.25 18.77 -1.50
CA LYS A 247 -6.42 18.53 -2.36
C LYS A 247 -6.01 18.00 -3.73
N VAL A 248 -5.07 18.67 -4.40
CA VAL A 248 -4.55 18.26 -5.72
C VAL A 248 -3.89 16.89 -5.64
N THR A 249 -3.05 16.66 -4.63
CA THR A 249 -2.42 15.37 -4.36
C THR A 249 -3.46 14.26 -4.17
N GLY A 250 -4.51 14.52 -3.39
CA GLY A 250 -5.59 13.58 -3.16
C GLY A 250 -6.32 13.18 -4.44
N TYR A 251 -6.61 14.15 -5.32
CA TYR A 251 -7.24 13.87 -6.62
C TYR A 251 -6.33 13.06 -7.54
N ILE A 252 -5.05 13.42 -7.65
CA ILE A 252 -4.08 12.67 -8.47
C ILE A 252 -3.95 11.23 -7.94
N LEU A 253 -3.76 11.04 -6.62
CA LEU A 253 -3.66 9.70 -6.03
C LEU A 253 -4.91 8.86 -6.25
N SER A 254 -6.08 9.49 -6.28
CA SER A 254 -7.33 8.77 -6.56
C SER A 254 -7.43 8.32 -8.01
N LEU A 255 -7.07 9.19 -8.96
CA LEU A 255 -7.00 8.83 -10.38
C LEU A 255 -5.95 7.73 -10.62
N VAL A 256 -4.79 7.82 -9.98
CA VAL A 256 -3.75 6.79 -9.95
C VAL A 256 -4.32 5.46 -9.47
N GLY A 257 -5.09 5.45 -8.38
CA GLY A 257 -5.77 4.27 -7.86
C GLY A 257 -6.77 3.67 -8.85
N VAL A 258 -7.56 4.50 -9.52
CA VAL A 258 -8.49 4.07 -10.58
C VAL A 258 -7.73 3.42 -11.73
N CYS A 259 -6.67 4.06 -12.26
CA CYS A 259 -5.87 3.52 -13.34
C CYS A 259 -5.22 2.18 -12.97
N PHE A 260 -4.70 2.07 -11.74
CA PHE A 260 -4.11 0.85 -11.20
C PHE A 260 -5.13 -0.31 -11.16
N ILE A 261 -6.36 -0.06 -10.69
CA ILE A 261 -7.43 -1.07 -10.62
C ILE A 261 -7.94 -1.44 -12.02
N LEU A 262 -8.12 -0.47 -12.91
CA LEU A 262 -8.55 -0.75 -14.29
C LEU A 262 -7.57 -1.68 -15.00
N ALA A 263 -6.26 -1.48 -14.83
CA ALA A 263 -5.25 -2.37 -15.36
C ALA A 263 -5.37 -3.80 -14.82
N GLN A 264 -5.61 -3.97 -13.51
CA GLN A 264 -5.82 -5.29 -12.91
C GLN A 264 -7.07 -5.98 -13.45
N ILE A 265 -8.15 -5.24 -13.68
CA ILE A 265 -9.38 -5.78 -14.28
C ILE A 265 -9.12 -6.27 -15.69
N ILE A 266 -8.31 -5.55 -16.48
CA ILE A 266 -7.93 -5.96 -17.85
C ILE A 266 -7.16 -7.29 -17.81
N VAL A 267 -6.18 -7.41 -16.92
CA VAL A 267 -5.41 -8.66 -16.78
C VAL A 267 -6.32 -9.82 -16.35
N SER A 268 -7.21 -9.60 -15.39
CA SER A 268 -8.11 -10.63 -14.87
C SER A 268 -9.12 -11.15 -15.92
N LYS A 269 -9.53 -10.29 -16.85
CA LYS A 269 -10.46 -10.65 -17.94
C LYS A 269 -9.76 -11.32 -19.12
N ARG A 270 -8.45 -11.15 -19.29
CA ARG A 270 -7.67 -11.71 -20.40
C ARG A 270 -7.00 -13.03 -20.01
N GLN A 271 -7.78 -14.12 -20.01
CA GLN A 271 -7.27 -15.47 -19.76
C GLN A 271 -6.34 -15.94 -20.89
N GLY A 272 -5.39 -16.82 -20.56
CA GLY A 272 -4.46 -17.42 -21.54
C GLY A 272 -3.27 -16.55 -21.97
N VAL A 273 -3.12 -15.35 -21.41
CA VAL A 273 -1.93 -14.52 -21.66
C VAL A 273 -0.85 -14.85 -20.63
N PHE A 274 0.34 -15.22 -21.11
CA PHE A 274 1.48 -15.53 -20.24
C PHE A 274 1.84 -14.35 -19.34
N PRO A 275 2.11 -14.56 -18.03
CA PRO A 275 2.45 -13.50 -17.07
C PRO A 275 3.62 -12.61 -17.51
N GLN A 276 4.61 -13.18 -18.23
CA GLN A 276 5.76 -12.44 -18.74
C GLN A 276 5.38 -11.32 -19.72
N LYS A 277 4.33 -11.52 -20.54
CA LYS A 277 3.84 -10.49 -21.47
C LYS A 277 3.29 -9.28 -20.70
N TRP A 278 2.57 -9.54 -19.59
CA TRP A 278 2.05 -8.49 -18.73
C TRP A 278 3.16 -7.77 -17.95
N LEU A 279 4.19 -8.51 -17.50
CA LEU A 279 5.37 -7.92 -16.85
C LEU A 279 6.10 -6.99 -17.83
N LEU A 280 6.30 -7.41 -19.08
CA LEU A 280 6.97 -6.60 -20.09
C LEU A 280 6.15 -5.36 -20.48
N LEU A 281 4.87 -5.54 -20.81
CA LEU A 281 3.97 -4.45 -21.18
C LEU A 281 3.83 -3.44 -20.05
N GLY A 282 3.61 -3.93 -18.83
CA GLY A 282 3.46 -3.09 -17.66
C GLY A 282 4.73 -2.31 -17.31
N SER A 283 5.91 -2.94 -17.39
CA SER A 283 7.18 -2.25 -17.15
C SER A 283 7.47 -1.17 -18.19
N THR A 284 7.18 -1.43 -19.48
CA THR A 284 7.32 -0.41 -20.54
C THR A 284 6.39 0.77 -20.31
N ILE A 285 5.12 0.52 -19.99
CA ILE A 285 4.13 1.59 -19.71
C ILE A 285 4.53 2.37 -18.46
N ALA A 286 4.98 1.71 -17.39
CA ALA A 286 5.42 2.38 -16.17
C ALA A 286 6.66 3.26 -16.42
N THR A 287 7.62 2.78 -17.22
CA THR A 287 8.80 3.56 -17.66
C THR A 287 8.39 4.83 -18.39
N ILE A 288 7.46 4.72 -19.35
CA ILE A 288 6.94 5.88 -20.11
C ILE A 288 6.22 6.84 -19.17
N GLY A 289 5.38 6.34 -18.27
CA GLY A 289 4.65 7.18 -17.32
C GLY A 289 5.57 8.02 -16.44
N TYR A 290 6.60 7.42 -15.85
CA TYR A 290 7.60 8.17 -15.07
C TYR A 290 8.49 9.07 -15.95
N GLY A 291 8.74 8.69 -17.21
CA GLY A 291 9.39 9.55 -18.19
C GLY A 291 8.60 10.84 -18.46
N ILE A 292 7.27 10.74 -18.56
CA ILE A 292 6.38 11.92 -18.67
C ILE A 292 6.44 12.79 -17.42
N VAL A 293 6.47 12.20 -16.22
CA VAL A 293 6.64 12.95 -14.96
C VAL A 293 7.96 13.73 -14.96
N PHE A 294 9.03 13.14 -15.49
CA PHE A 294 10.32 13.84 -15.64
C PHE A 294 10.24 15.06 -16.57
N MET A 295 9.48 14.96 -17.66
CA MET A 295 9.36 16.02 -18.69
C MET A 295 8.22 17.02 -18.41
N MET A 296 7.57 16.93 -17.24
CA MET A 296 6.37 17.71 -16.95
C MET A 296 6.58 19.23 -16.97
N THR A 297 5.63 19.93 -17.57
CA THR A 297 5.54 21.38 -17.58
C THR A 297 4.26 21.92 -16.91
N SER A 298 3.31 21.04 -16.58
CA SER A 298 2.02 21.41 -15.98
C SER A 298 1.52 20.35 -15.00
N GLY A 299 0.62 20.74 -14.08
CA GLY A 299 -0.02 19.82 -13.14
C GLY A 299 -0.88 18.76 -13.82
N VAL A 300 -1.47 19.05 -14.97
CA VAL A 300 -2.22 18.08 -15.78
C VAL A 300 -1.29 16.99 -16.32
N MET A 301 -0.14 17.38 -16.87
CA MET A 301 0.87 16.47 -17.39
C MET A 301 1.45 15.60 -16.28
N LEU A 302 1.62 16.17 -15.07
CA LEU A 302 2.01 15.45 -13.87
C LEU A 302 1.01 14.33 -13.55
N GLY A 303 -0.27 14.67 -13.43
CA GLY A 303 -1.33 13.69 -13.15
C GLY A 303 -1.41 12.59 -14.21
N PHE A 304 -1.29 12.97 -15.48
CA PHE A 304 -1.30 12.05 -16.61
C PHE A 304 -0.12 11.05 -16.56
N GLY A 305 1.10 11.54 -16.30
CA GLY A 305 2.29 10.71 -16.15
C GLY A 305 2.14 9.68 -15.01
N PHE A 306 1.64 10.12 -13.85
CA PHE A 306 1.38 9.20 -12.73
C PHE A 306 0.27 8.19 -13.03
N CYS A 307 -0.78 8.57 -13.75
CA CYS A 307 -1.84 7.63 -14.17
C CYS A 307 -1.31 6.56 -15.11
N ILE A 308 -0.48 6.93 -16.09
CA ILE A 308 0.17 5.97 -17.00
C ILE A 308 1.10 5.04 -16.21
N ALA A 309 1.94 5.57 -15.33
CA ALA A 309 2.81 4.75 -14.49
C ALA A 309 2.02 3.76 -13.63
N ALA A 310 0.93 4.22 -13.01
CA ALA A 310 0.05 3.40 -12.19
C ALA A 310 -0.66 2.31 -13.00
N PHE A 311 -1.09 2.62 -14.21
CA PHE A 311 -1.67 1.64 -15.12
C PHE A 311 -0.66 0.53 -15.43
N GLY A 312 0.59 0.90 -15.76
CA GLY A 312 1.68 -0.06 -15.97
C GLY A 312 1.92 -0.95 -14.74
N MET A 313 2.03 -0.36 -13.56
CA MET A 313 2.19 -1.10 -12.29
C MET A 313 0.98 -2.00 -12.00
N GLY A 314 -0.23 -1.58 -12.35
CA GLY A 314 -1.46 -2.36 -12.21
C GLY A 314 -1.47 -3.62 -13.08
N LEU A 315 -0.81 -3.60 -14.26
CA LEU A 315 -0.61 -4.79 -15.10
C LEU A 315 0.42 -5.75 -14.49
N ILE A 316 1.50 -5.21 -13.88
CA ILE A 316 2.56 -6.00 -13.26
C ILE A 316 2.06 -6.73 -12.02
N PHE A 317 1.16 -6.13 -11.24
CA PHE A 317 0.76 -6.62 -9.93
C PHE A 317 0.15 -8.04 -9.94
N PRO A 318 -0.87 -8.37 -10.73
CA PRO A 318 -1.36 -9.74 -10.86
C PRO A 318 -0.37 -10.65 -11.61
N ALA A 319 0.45 -10.08 -12.51
CA ALA A 319 1.37 -10.85 -13.33
C ALA A 319 2.50 -11.49 -12.49
N PHE A 320 3.12 -10.78 -11.56
CA PHE A 320 4.15 -11.38 -10.72
C PHE A 320 3.60 -12.43 -9.75
N GLN A 321 2.36 -12.29 -9.30
CA GLN A 321 1.69 -13.28 -8.46
C GLN A 321 1.41 -14.57 -9.25
N ALA A 322 0.85 -14.43 -10.46
CA ALA A 322 0.61 -15.56 -11.36
C ALA A 322 1.93 -16.23 -11.78
N PHE A 323 2.97 -15.45 -12.07
CA PHE A 323 4.29 -15.98 -12.41
C PHE A 323 4.87 -16.80 -11.26
N ALA A 324 4.82 -16.29 -10.02
CA ALA A 324 5.30 -17.01 -8.85
C ALA A 324 4.56 -18.34 -8.63
N ALA A 325 3.22 -18.32 -8.74
CA ALA A 325 2.41 -19.52 -8.61
C ALA A 325 2.71 -20.58 -9.68
N ASN A 326 2.94 -20.14 -10.92
CA ASN A 326 3.24 -21.03 -12.06
C ASN A 326 4.69 -21.55 -12.06
N SER A 327 5.58 -20.97 -11.27
CA SER A 327 7.00 -21.35 -11.20
C SER A 327 7.32 -22.45 -10.19
N VAL A 328 6.33 -22.86 -9.42
CA VAL A 328 6.46 -23.83 -8.32
C VAL A 328 5.36 -24.88 -8.39
N SER A 329 5.53 -26.01 -7.69
CA SER A 329 4.50 -27.05 -7.56
C SER A 329 3.27 -26.54 -6.77
N GLU A 330 2.12 -27.18 -6.93
CA GLU A 330 0.88 -26.83 -6.23
C GLU A 330 1.06 -26.79 -4.69
N ALA A 331 1.84 -27.70 -4.14
CA ALA A 331 2.14 -27.74 -2.71
C ALA A 331 2.97 -26.54 -2.21
N GLU A 332 3.80 -25.96 -3.08
CA GLU A 332 4.69 -24.82 -2.78
C GLU A 332 4.04 -23.45 -3.02
N GLN A 333 2.88 -23.38 -3.70
CA GLN A 333 2.26 -22.11 -4.13
C GLN A 333 1.99 -21.14 -2.97
N GLY A 334 1.49 -21.65 -1.83
CA GLY A 334 1.25 -20.84 -0.65
C GLY A 334 2.51 -20.19 -0.10
N ALA A 335 3.59 -20.97 -0.06
CA ALA A 335 4.88 -20.54 0.43
C ALA A 335 5.57 -19.56 -0.56
N ALA A 336 5.44 -19.78 -1.88
CA ALA A 336 5.91 -18.86 -2.91
C ALA A 336 5.18 -17.51 -2.84
N ALA A 337 3.86 -17.51 -2.64
CA ALA A 337 3.08 -16.30 -2.41
C ALA A 337 3.56 -15.53 -1.17
N GLY A 338 3.88 -16.23 -0.09
CA GLY A 338 4.47 -15.63 1.12
C GLY A 338 5.83 -14.97 0.87
N THR A 339 6.70 -15.62 0.09
CA THR A 339 8.02 -15.10 -0.29
C THR A 339 7.89 -13.82 -1.14
N VAL A 340 7.01 -13.81 -2.12
CA VAL A 340 6.72 -12.64 -2.96
C VAL A 340 6.10 -11.51 -2.13
N SER A 341 5.18 -11.82 -1.21
CA SER A 341 4.60 -10.82 -0.29
C SER A 341 5.65 -10.20 0.63
N SER A 342 6.67 -10.96 1.03
CA SER A 342 7.79 -10.42 1.79
C SER A 342 8.64 -9.44 0.98
N ALA A 343 8.85 -9.71 -0.31
CA ALA A 343 9.51 -8.77 -1.22
C ALA A 343 8.70 -7.48 -1.40
N GLN A 344 7.36 -7.57 -1.50
CA GLN A 344 6.47 -6.40 -1.48
C GLN A 344 6.63 -5.59 -0.19
N GLY A 345 6.69 -6.27 0.96
CA GLY A 345 6.90 -5.64 2.27
C GLY A 345 8.20 -4.85 2.34
N LEU A 346 9.30 -5.38 1.78
CA LEU A 346 10.56 -4.65 1.66
C LEU A 346 10.41 -3.38 0.80
N GLY A 347 9.65 -3.45 -0.30
CA GLY A 347 9.36 -2.27 -1.13
C GLY A 347 8.62 -1.18 -0.35
N ILE A 348 7.65 -1.57 0.50
CA ILE A 348 6.89 -0.65 1.36
C ILE A 348 7.79 0.01 2.42
N ILE A 349 8.79 -0.69 2.92
CA ILE A 349 9.71 -0.18 3.95
C ILE A 349 10.81 0.71 3.35
N ILE A 350 11.48 0.22 2.30
CA ILE A 350 12.61 0.91 1.68
C ILE A 350 12.14 2.08 0.81
N GLY A 351 10.99 1.94 0.15
CA GLY A 351 10.45 2.93 -0.79
C GLY A 351 10.38 4.34 -0.21
N PRO A 352 9.69 4.57 0.91
CA PRO A 352 9.55 5.91 1.49
C PRO A 352 10.89 6.54 1.89
N LEU A 353 11.78 5.77 2.51
CA LEU A 353 13.09 6.26 2.95
C LEU A 353 13.99 6.63 1.78
N ALA A 354 14.13 5.72 0.83
CA ALA A 354 15.00 5.94 -0.33
C ALA A 354 14.45 7.07 -1.23
N SER A 355 13.12 7.08 -1.47
CA SER A 355 12.52 8.08 -2.34
C SER A 355 12.57 9.49 -1.74
N THR A 356 12.32 9.65 -0.44
CA THR A 356 12.39 11.00 0.18
C THR A 356 13.82 11.48 0.36
N ALA A 357 14.79 10.57 0.60
CA ALA A 357 16.20 10.94 0.59
C ALA A 357 16.66 11.41 -0.81
N LEU A 358 16.25 10.69 -1.87
CA LEU A 358 16.51 11.11 -3.26
C LEU A 358 15.80 12.42 -3.60
N TYR A 359 14.58 12.63 -3.08
CA TYR A 359 13.81 13.84 -3.29
C TYR A 359 14.52 15.06 -2.70
N GLY A 360 15.10 14.94 -1.50
CA GLY A 360 15.88 16.00 -0.87
C GLY A 360 17.13 16.40 -1.65
N LEU A 361 17.69 15.48 -2.48
CA LEU A 361 18.78 15.82 -3.40
C LEU A 361 18.25 16.53 -4.66
N ASN A 362 17.21 16.01 -5.25
CA ASN A 362 16.50 16.60 -6.38
C ASN A 362 15.08 16.02 -6.47
N PRO A 363 14.03 16.86 -6.58
CA PRO A 363 12.63 16.41 -6.66
C PRO A 363 12.32 15.39 -7.76
N ILE A 364 13.13 15.34 -8.81
CA ILE A 364 12.93 14.44 -9.95
C ILE A 364 13.57 13.06 -9.73
N PHE A 365 14.63 12.95 -8.91
CA PHE A 365 15.42 11.72 -8.77
C PHE A 365 14.60 10.48 -8.39
N PRO A 366 13.63 10.53 -7.46
CA PRO A 366 12.83 9.35 -7.13
C PRO A 366 12.13 8.73 -8.35
N PHE A 367 11.65 9.57 -9.25
CA PHE A 367 10.90 9.17 -10.44
C PHE A 367 11.82 8.69 -11.56
N VAL A 368 13.00 9.27 -11.70
CA VAL A 368 14.06 8.79 -12.61
C VAL A 368 14.51 7.40 -12.20
N VAL A 369 14.78 7.18 -10.91
CA VAL A 369 15.17 5.86 -10.39
C VAL A 369 14.07 4.83 -10.62
N ALA A 370 12.80 5.19 -10.39
CA ALA A 370 11.66 4.31 -10.67
C ALA A 370 11.55 3.98 -12.17
N SER A 371 11.71 4.96 -13.05
CA SER A 371 11.69 4.78 -14.50
C SER A 371 12.79 3.79 -14.96
N ILE A 372 14.03 4.02 -14.52
CA ILE A 372 15.17 3.14 -14.83
C ILE A 372 14.92 1.72 -14.28
N ALA A 373 14.41 1.60 -13.07
CA ALA A 373 14.14 0.30 -12.45
C ALA A 373 13.10 -0.51 -13.25
N PHE A 374 12.04 0.12 -13.76
CA PHE A 374 11.08 -0.55 -14.63
C PHE A 374 11.65 -0.87 -16.01
N ALA A 375 12.47 0.00 -16.59
CA ALA A 375 13.16 -0.32 -17.84
C ALA A 375 14.06 -1.55 -17.69
N LEU A 376 14.83 -1.62 -16.60
CA LEU A 376 15.66 -2.79 -16.27
C LEU A 376 14.81 -4.05 -16.02
N LEU A 377 13.65 -3.93 -15.34
CA LEU A 377 12.72 -5.05 -15.17
C LEU A 377 12.23 -5.58 -16.51
N GLY A 378 11.91 -4.68 -17.47
CA GLY A 378 11.53 -5.06 -18.83
C GLY A 378 12.63 -5.84 -19.54
N VAL A 379 13.87 -5.33 -19.51
CA VAL A 379 15.04 -6.01 -20.09
C VAL A 379 15.28 -7.38 -19.42
N PHE A 380 15.21 -7.45 -18.10
CA PHE A 380 15.39 -8.71 -17.37
C PHE A 380 14.30 -9.73 -17.72
N THR A 381 13.05 -9.27 -17.87
CA THR A 381 11.93 -10.13 -18.31
C THR A 381 12.13 -10.69 -19.72
N LEU A 382 12.67 -9.89 -20.65
CA LEU A 382 13.01 -10.32 -22.02
C LEU A 382 14.10 -11.41 -22.01
N ARG A 383 15.17 -11.22 -21.24
CA ARG A 383 16.27 -12.19 -21.14
C ARG A 383 15.80 -13.52 -20.51
N HIS A 384 14.94 -13.43 -19.48
CA HIS A 384 14.38 -14.64 -18.84
C HIS A 384 13.52 -15.46 -19.81
N LYS A 385 12.81 -14.80 -20.73
CA LYS A 385 12.04 -15.47 -21.80
C LYS A 385 12.93 -16.17 -22.81
N ALA A 386 14.05 -15.57 -23.21
CA ALA A 386 15.00 -16.14 -24.14
C ALA A 386 15.64 -17.44 -23.60
N CYS A 387 15.94 -17.51 -22.29
CA CYS A 387 16.43 -18.73 -21.67
C CYS A 387 15.43 -19.89 -21.65
N MET A 388 14.12 -19.62 -21.51
CA MET A 388 13.10 -20.67 -21.55
C MET A 388 12.83 -21.22 -22.95
N THR A 389 13.00 -20.41 -23.99
CA THR A 389 12.82 -20.84 -25.40
C THR A 389 14.04 -21.55 -26.00
N SER A 390 15.23 -21.38 -25.39
CA SER A 390 16.48 -22.04 -25.83
C SER A 390 16.72 -23.39 -25.15
N SER A 391 15.85 -23.79 -24.21
CA SER A 391 15.96 -25.07 -23.46
C SER A 391 14.90 -26.10 -23.89
N CYS A 392 14.21 -25.91 -25.05
CA CYS A 392 13.32 -26.88 -25.69
C CYS A 392 13.96 -27.51 -26.91
#